data_828715360b0063db4cc432f264817cd3
#
_entry.id   828715360b0063db4cc432f264817cd3
#
_cell.length_a   1.000
_cell.length_b   1.000
_cell.length_c   1.000
_cell.angle_alpha   90.00
_cell.angle_beta   90.00
_cell.angle_gamma   90.00
#
_symmetry.space_group_name_H-M   'P 1'
#
loop_
_entity.id
_entity.type
_entity.pdbx_description
1 polymer ?
#
loop_
_entity_poly.entity_id
_entity_poly.type
_entity_poly.pdbx_seq_one_letter_code
_entity_poly.pdbx_strand_id
1 'polypeptide(L)'
;IGNDNIFKGLSTFGVEMSELRVILNQCNNNSLILGDELCSGTEVESALSIFMTSLQIMDERKSSFIFATHFHEIQQMKEMDELNKIKMKHLKVAYNHETDSLVYDRKIQEGAGESIYGLEVCKSLNMPQDFIERCYNIRNNLINNRNNVLLMKVCKYNKNKIKSKCEFCKENMATEIHHLQYQKEANKNNYINDSFHKNHVANLANICEKCHHHLHSLNLVMERRKTINGSYEFVLKKK
;
A
#
# COMPACT_ATOMS: atom_id res chain seq x y z
N ILE A 1 -9.09 25.03 3.72
CA ILE A 1 -8.04 25.42 2.77
C ILE A 1 -6.94 26.03 3.62
N GLY A 2 -5.84 25.30 3.80
CA GLY A 2 -4.73 25.78 4.61
C GLY A 2 -4.14 27.07 4.05
N ASN A 3 -3.85 28.02 4.91
CA ASN A 3 -3.22 29.26 4.54
C ASN A 3 -1.72 29.12 4.65
N ASP A 4 -1.02 29.29 3.54
CA ASP A 4 0.44 29.41 3.55
C ASP A 4 0.86 30.62 4.38
N ASN A 5 1.82 30.44 5.29
CA ASN A 5 2.36 31.56 6.05
C ASN A 5 3.47 32.23 5.22
N ILE A 6 3.06 33.12 4.33
CA ILE A 6 3.95 33.85 3.42
C ILE A 6 5.06 34.61 4.17
N PHE A 7 4.78 35.14 5.35
CA PHE A 7 5.76 35.87 6.15
C PHE A 7 6.88 35.02 6.72
N LYS A 8 6.63 33.71 6.91
CA LYS A 8 7.63 32.74 7.40
C LYS A 8 8.19 31.85 6.30
N GLY A 9 7.68 31.97 5.06
CA GLY A 9 8.07 31.12 3.93
C GLY A 9 7.73 29.63 4.15
N LEU A 10 6.75 29.32 5.00
CA LEU A 10 6.32 27.97 5.30
C LEU A 10 5.11 27.62 4.45
N SER A 11 5.13 26.41 3.89
CA SER A 11 3.93 25.80 3.30
C SER A 11 2.89 25.49 4.38
N THR A 12 1.64 25.21 3.97
CA THR A 12 0.58 24.76 4.88
C THR A 12 1.04 23.61 5.76
N PHE A 13 1.68 22.61 5.19
CA PHE A 13 2.26 21.50 5.93
C PHE A 13 3.34 21.95 6.94
N GLY A 14 4.19 22.93 6.56
CA GLY A 14 5.20 23.46 7.48
C GLY A 14 4.58 24.17 8.70
N VAL A 15 3.43 24.85 8.51
CA VAL A 15 2.66 25.47 9.61
C VAL A 15 2.10 24.37 10.52
N GLU A 16 1.43 23.36 9.96
CA GLU A 16 0.89 22.23 10.72
C GLU A 16 1.97 21.54 11.56
N MET A 17 3.16 21.29 10.98
CA MET A 17 4.28 20.64 11.70
C MET A 17 4.84 21.53 12.81
N SER A 18 4.80 22.84 12.65
CA SER A 18 5.20 23.78 13.70
C SER A 18 4.22 23.78 14.87
N GLU A 19 2.92 23.70 14.61
CA GLU A 19 1.88 23.57 15.62
C GLU A 19 1.95 22.20 16.32
N LEU A 20 2.07 21.11 15.56
CA LEU A 20 2.24 19.77 16.10
C LEU A 20 3.46 19.67 17.03
N ARG A 21 4.57 20.30 16.66
CA ARG A 21 5.77 20.36 17.50
C ARG A 21 5.48 21.03 18.85
N VAL A 22 4.71 22.10 18.88
CA VAL A 22 4.32 22.78 20.12
C VAL A 22 3.43 21.88 20.96
N ILE A 23 2.43 21.24 20.36
CA ILE A 23 1.53 20.31 21.01
C ILE A 23 2.32 19.16 21.61
N LEU A 24 3.17 18.51 20.83
CA LEU A 24 3.99 17.38 21.30
C LEU A 24 4.98 17.75 22.38
N ASN A 25 5.46 18.98 22.46
CA ASN A 25 6.33 19.44 23.54
C ASN A 25 5.61 19.76 24.84
N GLN A 26 4.35 20.20 24.77
CA GLN A 26 3.62 20.74 25.91
C GLN A 26 2.52 19.83 26.44
N CYS A 27 2.02 18.87 25.64
CA CYS A 27 0.91 18.01 26.04
C CYS A 27 1.26 17.12 27.23
N ASN A 28 0.29 16.90 28.10
CA ASN A 28 0.38 16.10 29.31
C ASN A 28 -1.02 15.53 29.65
N ASN A 29 -1.14 14.89 30.81
CA ASN A 29 -2.38 14.25 31.27
C ASN A 29 -3.55 15.23 31.55
N ASN A 30 -3.31 16.54 31.55
CA ASN A 30 -4.34 17.58 31.70
C ASN A 30 -4.68 18.25 30.36
N SER A 31 -4.13 17.75 29.26
CA SER A 31 -4.34 18.32 27.92
C SER A 31 -5.50 17.65 27.21
N LEU A 32 -6.30 18.45 26.50
CA LEU A 32 -7.25 18.03 25.47
C LEU A 32 -6.78 18.58 24.13
N ILE A 33 -6.53 17.69 23.18
CA ILE A 33 -6.04 18.02 21.84
C ILE A 33 -7.16 17.75 20.85
N LEU A 34 -7.48 18.74 20.05
CA LEU A 34 -8.47 18.63 18.97
C LEU A 34 -7.75 18.86 17.64
N GLY A 35 -7.86 17.92 16.72
CA GLY A 35 -7.24 18.00 15.41
C GLY A 35 -8.21 17.66 14.29
N ASP A 36 -8.06 18.33 13.17
CA ASP A 36 -8.85 18.14 11.97
C ASP A 36 -7.92 17.98 10.77
N GLU A 37 -7.98 16.82 10.14
CA GLU A 37 -7.20 16.45 8.95
C GLU A 37 -5.68 16.68 9.07
N LEU A 38 -5.11 16.41 10.25
CA LEU A 38 -3.67 16.54 10.47
C LEU A 38 -2.86 15.76 9.44
N CYS A 39 -1.83 16.40 8.90
CA CYS A 39 -0.92 15.88 7.86
C CYS A 39 -1.55 15.71 6.47
N SER A 40 -2.69 16.36 6.16
CA SER A 40 -3.30 16.27 4.83
C SER A 40 -2.47 16.92 3.71
N GLY A 41 -1.46 17.71 4.05
CA GLY A 41 -0.63 18.48 3.11
C GLY A 41 0.65 17.80 2.63
N THR A 42 0.84 16.48 2.83
CA THR A 42 2.02 15.72 2.39
C THR A 42 1.65 14.37 1.77
N GLU A 43 2.65 13.59 1.34
CA GLU A 43 2.42 12.26 0.79
C GLU A 43 1.91 11.28 1.86
N VAL A 44 1.12 10.31 1.44
CA VAL A 44 0.32 9.44 2.33
C VAL A 44 1.18 8.67 3.34
N GLU A 45 2.32 8.13 2.92
CA GLU A 45 3.20 7.32 3.77
C GLU A 45 3.82 8.14 4.91
N SER A 46 4.29 9.34 4.63
CA SER A 46 4.80 10.26 5.66
C SER A 46 3.67 10.77 6.55
N ALA A 47 2.53 11.11 5.96
CA ALA A 47 1.35 11.55 6.70
C ALA A 47 0.91 10.51 7.73
N LEU A 48 0.74 9.27 7.33
CA LEU A 48 0.37 8.15 8.19
C LEU A 48 1.40 7.92 9.30
N SER A 49 2.70 7.97 8.95
CA SER A 49 3.79 7.76 9.91
C SER A 49 3.82 8.86 10.97
N ILE A 50 3.69 10.13 10.57
CA ILE A 50 3.67 11.28 11.49
C ILE A 50 2.42 11.23 12.36
N PHE A 51 1.26 10.99 11.76
CA PHE A 51 0.00 10.92 12.48
C PHE A 51 0.01 9.81 13.53
N MET A 52 0.39 8.59 13.16
CA MET A 52 0.44 7.46 14.07
C MET A 52 1.45 7.68 15.21
N THR A 53 2.65 8.17 14.92
CA THR A 53 3.65 8.50 15.94
C THR A 53 3.14 9.58 16.90
N SER A 54 2.39 10.56 16.39
CA SER A 54 1.77 11.60 17.23
C SER A 54 0.75 11.00 18.20
N LEU A 55 -0.10 10.07 17.76
CA LEU A 55 -1.05 9.36 18.63
C LEU A 55 -0.32 8.55 19.71
N GLN A 56 0.76 7.85 19.37
CA GLN A 56 1.55 7.09 20.35
C GLN A 56 2.13 8.00 21.43
N ILE A 57 2.76 9.10 21.05
CA ILE A 57 3.34 10.07 22.01
C ILE A 57 2.25 10.68 22.90
N MET A 58 1.07 11.01 22.36
CA MET A 58 -0.05 11.56 23.12
C MET A 58 -0.62 10.53 24.10
N ASP A 59 -0.73 9.25 23.72
CA ASP A 59 -1.16 8.16 24.62
C ASP A 59 -0.14 7.89 25.73
N GLU A 60 1.15 7.85 25.42
CA GLU A 60 2.22 7.73 26.40
C GLU A 60 2.17 8.84 27.47
N ARG A 61 1.86 10.07 27.05
CA ARG A 61 1.69 11.22 27.93
C ARG A 61 0.33 11.29 28.61
N LYS A 62 -0.55 10.32 28.32
CA LYS A 62 -1.90 10.24 28.88
C LYS A 62 -2.77 11.46 28.55
N SER A 63 -2.52 12.12 27.43
CA SER A 63 -3.31 13.25 26.97
C SER A 63 -4.65 12.74 26.41
N SER A 64 -5.70 13.54 26.54
CA SER A 64 -6.97 13.31 25.86
C SER A 64 -6.94 13.95 24.48
N PHE A 65 -7.45 13.28 23.46
CA PHE A 65 -7.47 13.82 22.12
C PHE A 65 -8.66 13.33 21.28
N ILE A 66 -9.07 14.14 20.32
CA ILE A 66 -10.06 13.82 19.29
C ILE A 66 -9.51 14.32 17.96
N PHE A 67 -9.37 13.42 16.99
CA PHE A 67 -8.95 13.75 15.63
C PHE A 67 -10.01 13.34 14.62
N ALA A 68 -10.36 14.25 13.72
CA ALA A 68 -11.02 13.90 12.47
C ALA A 68 -9.95 13.64 11.41
N THR A 69 -10.10 12.56 10.65
CA THR A 69 -9.16 12.19 9.60
C THR A 69 -9.84 11.36 8.52
N HIS A 70 -9.34 11.44 7.30
CA HIS A 70 -9.72 10.58 6.19
C HIS A 70 -8.73 9.43 5.95
N PHE A 71 -7.73 9.24 6.81
CA PHE A 71 -6.77 8.14 6.73
C PHE A 71 -7.39 6.81 7.16
N HIS A 72 -8.09 6.15 6.24
CA HIS A 72 -8.73 4.85 6.51
C HIS A 72 -7.71 3.72 6.73
N GLU A 73 -6.48 3.88 6.25
CA GLU A 73 -5.39 2.93 6.38
C GLU A 73 -4.97 2.71 7.84
N ILE A 74 -5.19 3.68 8.73
CA ILE A 74 -4.83 3.63 10.15
C ILE A 74 -5.41 2.39 10.84
N GLN A 75 -6.63 1.99 10.50
CA GLN A 75 -7.27 0.81 11.08
C GLN A 75 -6.54 -0.51 10.78
N GLN A 76 -5.70 -0.55 9.74
CA GLN A 76 -4.96 -1.73 9.31
C GLN A 76 -3.50 -1.71 9.80
N MET A 77 -3.09 -0.64 10.48
CA MET A 77 -1.74 -0.51 11.02
C MET A 77 -1.62 -1.29 12.33
N LYS A 78 -0.55 -2.08 12.46
CA LYS A 78 -0.27 -2.87 13.67
C LYS A 78 -0.08 -1.99 14.90
N GLU A 79 0.46 -0.81 14.71
CA GLU A 79 0.67 0.20 15.74
C GLU A 79 -0.64 0.65 16.39
N MET A 80 -1.76 0.56 15.67
CA MET A 80 -3.07 0.86 16.21
C MET A 80 -3.55 -0.21 17.20
N ASP A 81 -3.17 -1.46 17.01
CA ASP A 81 -3.50 -2.57 17.92
C ASP A 81 -2.87 -2.40 19.31
N GLU A 82 -1.76 -1.64 19.40
CA GLU A 82 -1.07 -1.35 20.67
C GLU A 82 -1.76 -0.22 21.46
N LEU A 83 -2.57 0.59 20.80
CA LEU A 83 -3.25 1.77 21.37
C LEU A 83 -4.66 1.44 21.88
N ASN A 84 -4.75 0.53 22.86
CA ASN A 84 -6.01 -0.04 23.38
C ASN A 84 -7.04 0.97 23.93
N LYS A 85 -6.62 2.21 24.23
CA LYS A 85 -7.50 3.26 24.75
C LYS A 85 -8.13 4.11 23.67
N ILE A 86 -7.59 4.06 22.45
CA ILE A 86 -8.08 4.83 21.32
C ILE A 86 -9.27 4.10 20.71
N LYS A 87 -10.34 4.84 20.45
CA LYS A 87 -11.54 4.34 19.79
C LYS A 87 -11.73 5.03 18.47
N MET A 88 -11.84 4.24 17.42
CA MET A 88 -12.22 4.75 16.11
C MET A 88 -13.73 4.84 16.00
N LYS A 89 -14.20 5.94 15.43
CA LYS A 89 -15.62 6.20 15.19
C LYS A 89 -15.81 6.84 13.84
N HIS A 90 -16.99 6.70 13.27
CA HIS A 90 -17.33 7.35 11.99
C HIS A 90 -18.73 7.92 12.01
N LEU A 91 -18.99 8.86 11.11
CA LEU A 91 -20.32 9.32 10.79
C LEU A 91 -20.87 8.47 9.64
N LYS A 92 -22.01 7.82 9.89
CA LYS A 92 -22.62 6.94 8.88
C LYS A 92 -23.07 7.73 7.67
N VAL A 93 -22.64 7.28 6.51
CA VAL A 93 -23.13 7.71 5.21
C VAL A 93 -23.68 6.47 4.49
N ALA A 94 -24.85 6.58 3.91
CA ALA A 94 -25.46 5.53 3.10
C ALA A 94 -25.76 6.07 1.70
N TYR A 95 -25.60 5.24 0.69
CA TYR A 95 -25.98 5.58 -0.67
C TYR A 95 -27.39 5.05 -0.94
N ASN A 96 -28.31 5.93 -1.32
CA ASN A 96 -29.66 5.55 -1.74
C ASN A 96 -29.67 5.32 -3.25
N HIS A 97 -29.83 4.06 -3.64
CA HIS A 97 -29.85 3.65 -5.05
C HIS A 97 -31.11 4.09 -5.80
N GLU A 98 -32.22 4.37 -5.11
CA GLU A 98 -33.47 4.81 -5.75
C GLU A 98 -33.41 6.29 -6.14
N THR A 99 -32.79 7.11 -5.29
CA THR A 99 -32.68 8.55 -5.51
C THR A 99 -31.31 8.97 -6.04
N ASP A 100 -30.40 8.00 -6.21
CA ASP A 100 -29.01 8.20 -6.67
C ASP A 100 -28.25 9.24 -5.82
N SER A 101 -28.51 9.24 -4.51
CA SER A 101 -28.03 10.28 -3.59
C SER A 101 -27.40 9.71 -2.32
N LEU A 102 -26.51 10.50 -1.71
CA LEU A 102 -25.92 10.18 -0.41
C LEU A 102 -26.84 10.65 0.72
N VAL A 103 -27.10 9.76 1.66
CA VAL A 103 -27.84 10.05 2.90
C VAL A 103 -26.85 10.11 4.05
N TYR A 104 -26.73 11.28 4.66
CA TYR A 104 -25.86 11.54 5.80
C TYR A 104 -26.66 11.37 7.10
N ASP A 105 -26.50 10.25 7.80
CA ASP A 105 -27.19 10.00 9.08
C ASP A 105 -26.67 10.92 10.21
N ARG A 106 -25.46 11.46 10.07
CA ARG A 106 -24.79 12.34 11.03
C ARG A 106 -24.74 11.81 12.46
N LYS A 107 -24.90 10.51 12.64
CA LYS A 107 -24.75 9.81 13.92
C LYS A 107 -23.40 9.14 13.99
N ILE A 108 -22.74 9.33 15.12
CA ILE A 108 -21.46 8.69 15.39
C ILE A 108 -21.70 7.19 15.62
N GLN A 109 -20.95 6.35 14.91
CA GLN A 109 -20.96 4.89 15.06
C GLN A 109 -19.56 4.38 15.42
N GLU A 110 -19.50 3.18 16.00
CA GLU A 110 -18.25 2.51 16.35
C GLU A 110 -17.53 1.99 15.10
N GLY A 111 -16.20 2.01 15.17
CA GLY A 111 -15.31 1.54 14.10
C GLY A 111 -15.00 2.59 13.03
N ALA A 112 -14.15 2.21 12.09
CA ALA A 112 -13.84 3.03 10.93
C ALA A 112 -14.98 2.99 9.91
N GLY A 113 -15.26 4.12 9.26
CA GLY A 113 -16.23 4.19 8.18
C GLY A 113 -15.73 3.54 6.90
N GLU A 114 -16.62 3.39 5.93
CA GLU A 114 -16.23 2.93 4.60
C GLU A 114 -15.38 3.97 3.87
N SER A 115 -14.38 3.52 3.12
CA SER A 115 -13.36 4.39 2.51
C SER A 115 -13.72 4.94 1.13
N ILE A 116 -14.96 4.78 0.64
CA ILE A 116 -15.25 4.93 -0.79
C ILE A 116 -16.49 5.80 -1.03
N TYR A 117 -16.37 7.11 -0.83
CA TYR A 117 -17.48 8.03 -1.10
C TYR A 117 -17.21 9.05 -2.21
N GLY A 118 -15.96 9.26 -2.63
CA GLY A 118 -15.63 10.34 -3.55
C GLY A 118 -16.38 10.29 -4.88
N LEU A 119 -16.49 9.12 -5.49
CA LEU A 119 -17.19 8.96 -6.76
C LEU A 119 -18.72 8.98 -6.58
N GLU A 120 -19.22 8.48 -5.47
CA GLU A 120 -20.62 8.55 -5.09
C GLU A 120 -21.07 10.00 -4.85
N VAL A 121 -20.19 10.85 -4.28
CA VAL A 121 -20.42 12.31 -4.20
C VAL A 121 -20.49 12.91 -5.60
N CYS A 122 -19.54 12.62 -6.48
CA CYS A 122 -19.55 13.10 -7.86
C CYS A 122 -20.84 12.69 -8.59
N LYS A 123 -21.31 11.46 -8.36
CA LYS A 123 -22.55 10.94 -8.93
C LYS A 123 -23.77 11.70 -8.39
N SER A 124 -23.83 11.93 -7.08
CA SER A 124 -24.91 12.69 -6.43
C SER A 124 -24.96 14.16 -6.86
N LEU A 125 -23.85 14.70 -7.34
CA LEU A 125 -23.75 16.05 -7.91
C LEU A 125 -24.07 16.10 -9.42
N ASN A 126 -24.57 14.98 -10.00
CA ASN A 126 -24.91 14.87 -11.40
C ASN A 126 -23.74 15.19 -12.36
N MET A 127 -22.51 14.78 -12.00
CA MET A 127 -21.39 14.86 -12.93
C MET A 127 -21.69 14.06 -14.21
N PRO A 128 -21.13 14.45 -15.38
CA PRO A 128 -21.37 13.75 -16.64
C PRO A 128 -21.12 12.24 -16.53
N GLN A 129 -22.03 11.43 -17.10
CA GLN A 129 -22.00 9.97 -16.96
C GLN A 129 -20.70 9.36 -17.50
N ASP A 130 -20.20 9.84 -18.63
CA ASP A 130 -18.94 9.37 -19.21
C ASP A 130 -17.73 9.66 -18.30
N PHE A 131 -17.74 10.80 -17.59
CA PHE A 131 -16.74 11.13 -16.59
C PHE A 131 -16.78 10.11 -15.44
N ILE A 132 -17.95 9.84 -14.89
CA ILE A 132 -18.16 8.91 -13.78
C ILE A 132 -17.69 7.50 -14.16
N GLU A 133 -18.07 6.99 -15.34
CA GLU A 133 -17.66 5.68 -15.82
C GLU A 133 -16.14 5.55 -15.98
N ARG A 134 -15.46 6.56 -16.52
CA ARG A 134 -14.01 6.60 -16.61
C ARG A 134 -13.34 6.60 -15.23
N CYS A 135 -13.89 7.37 -14.28
CA CYS A 135 -13.39 7.38 -12.91
C CYS A 135 -13.51 6.00 -12.24
N TYR A 136 -14.65 5.33 -12.38
CA TYR A 136 -14.84 3.96 -11.86
C TYR A 136 -13.85 2.98 -12.48
N ASN A 137 -13.63 3.04 -13.78
CA ASN A 137 -12.66 2.18 -14.47
C ASN A 137 -11.22 2.41 -13.95
N ILE A 138 -10.82 3.67 -13.81
CA ILE A 138 -9.50 4.02 -13.25
C ILE A 138 -9.38 3.56 -11.82
N ARG A 139 -10.39 3.82 -10.96
CA ARG A 139 -10.42 3.38 -9.57
C ARG A 139 -10.27 1.87 -9.45
N ASN A 140 -11.03 1.11 -10.24
CA ASN A 140 -10.95 -0.35 -10.22
C ASN A 140 -9.57 -0.85 -10.63
N ASN A 141 -8.93 -0.23 -11.61
CA ASN A 141 -7.56 -0.55 -12.00
C ASN A 141 -6.54 -0.24 -10.88
N LEU A 142 -6.71 0.88 -10.17
CA LEU A 142 -5.85 1.24 -9.03
C LEU A 142 -6.02 0.27 -7.87
N ILE A 143 -7.26 -0.10 -7.51
CA ILE A 143 -7.54 -1.08 -6.45
C ILE A 143 -6.97 -2.45 -6.83
N ASN A 144 -7.17 -2.91 -8.05
CA ASN A 144 -6.63 -4.17 -8.53
C ASN A 144 -5.10 -4.16 -8.52
N ASN A 145 -4.47 -3.05 -8.89
CA ASN A 145 -3.02 -2.90 -8.82
C ASN A 145 -2.52 -2.84 -7.38
N ARG A 146 -3.19 -2.13 -6.47
CA ARG A 146 -2.86 -2.13 -5.03
C ARG A 146 -3.00 -3.53 -4.41
N ASN A 147 -4.08 -4.23 -4.68
CA ASN A 147 -4.28 -5.60 -4.22
C ASN A 147 -3.22 -6.54 -4.78
N ASN A 148 -2.79 -6.36 -6.04
CA ASN A 148 -1.69 -7.09 -6.62
C ASN A 148 -0.34 -6.76 -5.95
N VAL A 149 -0.09 -5.52 -5.56
CA VAL A 149 1.13 -5.10 -4.83
C VAL A 149 1.10 -5.58 -3.37
N LEU A 150 -0.03 -5.48 -2.68
CA LEU A 150 -0.20 -5.97 -1.31
C LEU A 150 -0.17 -7.50 -1.21
N LEU A 151 -0.59 -8.21 -2.28
CA LEU A 151 -0.47 -9.66 -2.41
C LEU A 151 0.92 -10.11 -2.90
N MET A 152 1.81 -9.20 -3.23
CA MET A 152 3.18 -9.50 -3.59
C MET A 152 3.94 -10.05 -2.39
N LYS A 153 3.76 -11.35 -2.13
CA LYS A 153 4.52 -12.06 -1.10
C LYS A 153 6.00 -11.98 -1.45
N VAL A 154 6.80 -11.49 -0.52
CA VAL A 154 8.26 -11.55 -0.62
C VAL A 154 8.68 -13.00 -0.83
N CYS A 155 9.62 -13.24 -1.74
CA CYS A 155 10.13 -14.55 -2.00
C CYS A 155 10.84 -15.13 -0.75
N LYS A 156 10.51 -16.37 -0.38
CA LYS A 156 11.16 -17.08 0.74
C LYS A 156 12.67 -17.30 0.56
N TYR A 157 13.16 -17.21 -0.67
CA TYR A 157 14.57 -17.45 -0.99
C TYR A 157 15.41 -16.18 -0.97
N ASN A 158 14.82 -15.01 -1.30
CA ASN A 158 15.52 -13.73 -1.33
C ASN A 158 14.55 -12.57 -1.09
N LYS A 159 14.81 -11.75 -0.08
CA LYS A 159 13.95 -10.61 0.30
C LYS A 159 13.81 -9.54 -0.79
N ASN A 160 14.77 -9.46 -1.70
CA ASN A 160 14.76 -8.49 -2.79
C ASN A 160 14.01 -9.00 -4.03
N LYS A 161 13.55 -10.27 -4.03
CA LYS A 161 12.74 -10.84 -5.11
C LYS A 161 11.26 -10.80 -4.72
N ILE A 162 10.51 -9.95 -5.39
CA ILE A 162 9.07 -9.79 -5.19
C ILE A 162 8.34 -10.68 -6.20
N LYS A 163 7.32 -11.42 -5.74
CA LYS A 163 6.44 -12.17 -6.64
C LYS A 163 5.57 -11.19 -7.44
N SER A 164 5.64 -11.28 -8.75
CA SER A 164 4.91 -10.44 -9.70
C SER A 164 4.27 -11.31 -10.79
N LYS A 165 3.97 -10.74 -11.94
CA LYS A 165 3.54 -11.51 -13.10
C LYS A 165 4.59 -12.57 -13.48
N CYS A 166 4.12 -13.69 -14.02
CA CYS A 166 4.96 -14.74 -14.58
C CYS A 166 5.92 -14.14 -15.61
N GLU A 167 7.21 -14.27 -15.37
CA GLU A 167 8.24 -13.70 -16.25
C GLU A 167 8.32 -14.42 -17.60
N PHE A 168 7.70 -15.62 -17.70
CA PHE A 168 7.66 -16.42 -18.94
C PHE A 168 6.45 -16.04 -19.82
N CYS A 169 5.20 -16.26 -19.37
CA CYS A 169 4.02 -15.92 -20.18
C CYS A 169 3.60 -14.45 -20.09
N LYS A 170 4.01 -13.73 -19.07
CA LYS A 170 3.66 -12.31 -18.80
C LYS A 170 2.17 -12.02 -18.59
N GLU A 171 1.33 -13.05 -18.60
CA GLU A 171 -0.12 -12.96 -18.49
C GLU A 171 -0.59 -13.22 -17.05
N ASN A 172 -0.23 -14.36 -16.49
CA ASN A 172 -0.71 -14.82 -15.19
C ASN A 172 0.18 -14.30 -14.03
N MET A 173 -0.38 -14.18 -12.84
CA MET A 173 0.40 -13.95 -11.63
C MET A 173 1.27 -15.17 -11.31
N ALA A 174 2.50 -14.93 -10.85
CA ALA A 174 3.40 -16.00 -10.45
C ALA A 174 2.94 -16.59 -9.11
N THR A 175 2.78 -17.89 -9.08
CA THR A 175 2.50 -18.68 -7.86
C THR A 175 3.78 -19.16 -7.21
N GLU A 176 4.83 -19.36 -8.01
CA GLU A 176 6.09 -19.97 -7.59
C GLU A 176 7.32 -19.15 -8.01
N ILE A 177 8.44 -19.45 -7.36
CA ILE A 177 9.75 -18.92 -7.75
C ILE A 177 10.58 -20.09 -8.26
N HIS A 178 10.97 -20.00 -9.52
CA HIS A 178 11.80 -20.97 -10.21
C HIS A 178 13.28 -20.57 -10.15
N HIS A 179 14.16 -21.54 -9.82
CA HIS A 179 15.59 -21.35 -9.88
C HIS A 179 16.08 -21.67 -11.30
N LEU A 180 16.68 -20.71 -11.98
CA LEU A 180 17.19 -20.89 -13.35
C LEU A 180 18.30 -21.95 -13.39
N GLN A 181 19.22 -21.92 -12.41
CA GLN A 181 20.14 -22.98 -12.13
C GLN A 181 19.72 -23.71 -10.86
N TYR A 182 19.70 -25.04 -10.91
CA TYR A 182 19.09 -25.86 -9.88
C TYR A 182 19.79 -25.73 -8.51
N GLN A 183 19.01 -25.66 -7.45
CA GLN A 183 19.53 -25.62 -6.09
C GLN A 183 20.45 -26.80 -5.73
N LYS A 184 20.22 -28.00 -6.33
CA LYS A 184 21.01 -29.20 -6.12
C LYS A 184 22.45 -29.12 -6.67
N GLU A 185 22.70 -28.13 -7.55
CA GLU A 185 24.03 -27.90 -8.16
C GLU A 185 24.91 -27.01 -7.28
N ALA A 186 24.33 -26.47 -6.18
CA ALA A 186 25.08 -25.64 -5.25
C ALA A 186 26.01 -26.50 -4.36
N ASN A 187 27.20 -25.96 -4.11
CA ASN A 187 28.18 -26.55 -3.19
C ASN A 187 27.70 -26.42 -1.70
N LYS A 188 28.50 -26.95 -0.77
CA LYS A 188 28.20 -26.91 0.69
C LYS A 188 27.97 -25.50 1.24
N ASN A 189 28.52 -24.47 0.59
CA ASN A 189 28.38 -23.07 0.95
C ASN A 189 27.20 -22.38 0.23
N ASN A 190 26.35 -23.14 -0.46
CA ASN A 190 25.21 -22.65 -1.24
C ASN A 190 25.60 -21.82 -2.49
N TYR A 191 26.80 -21.95 -3.02
CA TYR A 191 27.24 -21.31 -4.26
C TYR A 191 27.18 -22.27 -5.46
N ILE A 192 26.78 -21.74 -6.60
CA ILE A 192 26.76 -22.42 -7.87
C ILE A 192 28.03 -22.05 -8.65
N ASN A 193 28.82 -23.09 -9.07
CA ASN A 193 30.09 -22.94 -9.77
C ASN A 193 31.04 -21.93 -9.07
N ASP A 194 30.98 -21.84 -7.73
CA ASP A 194 31.72 -20.87 -6.91
C ASP A 194 31.55 -19.40 -7.30
N SER A 195 30.57 -19.11 -8.17
CA SER A 195 30.37 -17.77 -8.74
C SER A 195 29.32 -16.96 -8.01
N PHE A 196 28.15 -17.54 -7.68
CA PHE A 196 27.06 -16.82 -7.02
C PHE A 196 26.24 -17.72 -6.11
N HIS A 197 25.62 -17.11 -5.10
CA HIS A 197 24.75 -17.83 -4.18
C HIS A 197 23.48 -18.34 -4.90
N LYS A 198 23.06 -19.58 -4.66
CA LYS A 198 21.90 -20.21 -5.33
C LYS A 198 20.62 -19.36 -5.27
N ASN A 199 20.43 -18.58 -4.20
CA ASN A 199 19.28 -17.69 -4.02
C ASN A 199 19.54 -16.25 -4.47
N HIS A 200 20.56 -16.00 -5.28
CA HIS A 200 20.78 -14.68 -5.86
C HIS A 200 19.60 -14.28 -6.77
N VAL A 201 19.17 -13.00 -6.73
CA VAL A 201 17.98 -12.53 -7.46
C VAL A 201 18.03 -12.87 -8.95
N ALA A 202 19.21 -12.80 -9.56
CA ALA A 202 19.40 -13.14 -10.98
C ALA A 202 19.14 -14.62 -11.29
N ASN A 203 19.22 -15.51 -10.30
CA ASN A 203 18.92 -16.94 -10.43
C ASN A 203 17.44 -17.27 -10.16
N LEU A 204 16.62 -16.29 -9.82
CA LEU A 204 15.23 -16.49 -9.44
C LEU A 204 14.29 -15.88 -10.48
N ALA A 205 13.35 -16.65 -10.98
CA ALA A 205 12.33 -16.22 -11.92
C ALA A 205 10.93 -16.43 -11.33
N ASN A 206 10.06 -15.42 -11.49
CA ASN A 206 8.64 -15.53 -11.18
C ASN A 206 7.95 -16.40 -12.23
N ILE A 207 7.26 -17.46 -11.82
CA ILE A 207 6.57 -18.37 -12.74
C ILE A 207 5.19 -18.74 -12.21
N CYS A 208 4.19 -18.81 -13.10
CA CYS A 208 2.87 -19.33 -12.76
C CYS A 208 2.86 -20.86 -12.83
N GLU A 209 1.92 -21.47 -12.15
CA GLU A 209 1.79 -22.94 -12.07
C GLU A 209 1.74 -23.61 -13.45
N LYS A 210 0.95 -23.06 -14.38
CA LYS A 210 0.85 -23.59 -15.76
C LYS A 210 2.19 -23.62 -16.48
N CYS A 211 2.95 -22.52 -16.41
CA CYS A 211 4.27 -22.44 -17.05
C CYS A 211 5.29 -23.32 -16.33
N HIS A 212 5.20 -23.44 -15.00
CA HIS A 212 6.09 -24.31 -14.21
C HIS A 212 5.89 -25.79 -14.57
N HIS A 213 4.63 -26.25 -14.64
CA HIS A 213 4.29 -27.59 -15.11
C HIS A 213 4.76 -27.85 -16.54
N HIS A 214 4.59 -26.88 -17.44
CA HIS A 214 5.05 -26.98 -18.82
C HIS A 214 6.57 -27.17 -18.92
N LEU A 215 7.36 -26.42 -18.17
CA LEU A 215 8.81 -26.60 -18.12
C LEU A 215 9.21 -27.97 -17.66
N HIS A 216 8.58 -28.51 -16.61
CA HIS A 216 8.90 -29.81 -16.06
C HIS A 216 8.44 -30.97 -16.96
N SER A 217 7.24 -30.88 -17.55
CA SER A 217 6.71 -31.93 -18.43
C SER A 217 7.52 -32.12 -19.69
N LEU A 218 8.12 -31.07 -20.22
CA LEU A 218 8.95 -31.12 -21.42
C LEU A 218 10.46 -31.19 -21.13
N ASN A 219 10.86 -31.33 -19.88
CA ASN A 219 12.25 -31.34 -19.44
C ASN A 219 13.06 -30.13 -19.98
N LEU A 220 12.44 -28.93 -19.92
CA LEU A 220 13.04 -27.72 -20.44
C LEU A 220 13.75 -26.94 -19.32
N VAL A 221 14.84 -26.28 -19.69
CA VAL A 221 15.58 -25.35 -18.84
C VAL A 221 15.31 -23.93 -19.33
N MET A 222 15.01 -23.02 -18.40
CA MET A 222 14.77 -21.62 -18.68
C MET A 222 16.05 -20.82 -18.46
N GLU A 223 16.55 -20.16 -19.52
CA GLU A 223 17.70 -19.27 -19.46
C GLU A 223 17.28 -17.81 -19.66
N ARG A 224 17.93 -16.90 -18.95
CA ARG A 224 17.75 -15.47 -19.13
C ARG A 224 18.81 -14.93 -20.10
N ARG A 225 18.37 -14.32 -21.21
CA ARG A 225 19.25 -13.68 -22.18
C ARG A 225 19.02 -12.19 -22.24
N LYS A 226 20.10 -11.43 -22.35
CA LYS A 226 20.03 -9.98 -22.58
C LYS A 226 19.72 -9.72 -24.05
N THR A 227 18.71 -8.89 -24.32
CA THR A 227 18.35 -8.46 -25.67
C THR A 227 19.23 -7.28 -26.13
N ILE A 228 19.23 -7.00 -27.42
CA ILE A 228 19.95 -5.86 -28.01
C ILE A 228 19.54 -4.53 -27.36
N ASN A 229 18.27 -4.39 -26.95
CA ASN A 229 17.71 -3.22 -26.30
C ASN A 229 18.00 -3.15 -24.79
N GLY A 230 18.87 -4.01 -24.26
CA GLY A 230 19.24 -4.02 -22.83
C GLY A 230 18.22 -4.67 -21.90
N SER A 231 17.05 -5.07 -22.39
CA SER A 231 16.08 -5.86 -21.63
C SER A 231 16.49 -7.34 -21.53
N TYR A 232 15.77 -8.12 -20.71
CA TYR A 232 15.99 -9.56 -20.59
C TYR A 232 14.79 -10.31 -21.12
N GLU A 233 15.05 -11.41 -21.85
CA GLU A 233 14.06 -12.39 -22.26
C GLU A 233 14.42 -13.78 -21.76
N PHE A 234 13.42 -14.67 -21.67
CA PHE A 234 13.64 -16.04 -21.31
C PHE A 234 13.60 -16.93 -22.54
N VAL A 235 14.62 -17.76 -22.67
CA VAL A 235 14.73 -18.74 -23.75
C VAL A 235 14.68 -20.16 -23.15
N LEU A 236 13.89 -21.01 -23.76
CA LEU A 236 13.82 -22.42 -23.38
C LEU A 236 14.87 -23.25 -24.14
N LYS A 237 15.54 -24.11 -23.40
CA LYS A 237 16.43 -25.14 -23.98
C LYS A 237 16.02 -26.51 -23.49
N LYS A 238 16.17 -27.54 -24.33
CA LYS A 238 16.12 -28.92 -23.86
C LYS A 238 17.32 -29.19 -22.96
N LYS A 239 17.06 -29.92 -21.90
CA LYS A 239 18.09 -30.34 -20.96
C LYS A 239 19.04 -31.39 -21.59
#